data_9ead0ed22a48db4234d99632d09791f2
#
_entry.id   9ead0ed22a48db4234d99632d09791f2
#
_cell.length_a   1.000
_cell.length_b   1.000
_cell.length_c   1.000
_cell.angle_alpha   90.00
_cell.angle_beta   90.00
_cell.angle_gamma   90.00
#
_symmetry.space_group_name_H-M   'P 1'
#
loop_
_entity.id
_entity.type
_entity.pdbx_description
1 polymer ?
#
loop_
_entity_poly.entity_id
_entity_poly.type
_entity_poly.pdbx_seq_one_letter_code
_entity_poly.pdbx_strand_id
1 'polypeptide(L)'
;MARGTAVRHVLARHEQGAGHMAQGYARASGRTGVAIATSGPGATNLVTPIADAWMDSTPLVCITGQVRSFLIGTDAFQECDITGITIPIVKHSWLVQD
;
A
#
# COMPACT_ATOMS: atom_id res chain seq x y z
N MET A 1 -17.32 0.36 5.57
CA MET A 1 -16.67 -0.90 5.44
C MET A 1 -16.59 -1.74 6.69
N ALA A 2 -16.55 -1.14 7.80
CA ALA A 2 -16.26 -1.87 9.01
C ALA A 2 -17.42 -2.65 9.60
N ARG A 3 -18.63 -2.27 9.35
CA ARG A 3 -19.75 -2.91 10.00
C ARG A 3 -19.98 -4.33 9.53
N GLY A 4 -20.14 -5.24 10.43
CA GLY A 4 -20.48 -6.62 10.11
C GLY A 4 -19.36 -7.41 9.49
N THR A 5 -18.13 -6.87 9.46
CA THR A 5 -17.01 -7.58 8.90
C THR A 5 -16.06 -8.03 9.99
N ALA A 6 -15.25 -9.01 9.67
CA ALA A 6 -14.19 -9.44 10.57
C ALA A 6 -12.96 -8.56 10.46
N VAL A 7 -12.93 -7.64 9.51
CA VAL A 7 -11.75 -6.79 9.28
C VAL A 7 -11.86 -5.54 10.12
N ARG A 8 -10.86 -5.30 10.93
CA ARG A 8 -10.78 -4.09 11.70
C ARG A 8 -10.06 -3.02 10.90
N HIS A 9 -10.70 -1.88 10.75
CA HIS A 9 -10.18 -0.78 9.94
C HIS A 9 -9.76 0.38 10.84
N VAL A 10 -8.53 0.84 10.68
CA VAL A 10 -8.02 1.98 11.41
C VAL A 10 -7.66 3.06 10.40
N LEU A 11 -8.29 4.23 10.53
CA LEU A 11 -8.04 5.33 9.61
C LEU A 11 -6.83 6.13 10.05
N ALA A 12 -5.90 6.34 9.13
CA ALA A 12 -4.76 7.20 9.35
C ALA A 12 -4.91 8.46 8.52
N ARG A 13 -4.31 9.55 8.95
CA ARG A 13 -4.41 10.82 8.23
C ARG A 13 -3.41 10.95 7.10
N HIS A 14 -2.36 10.16 7.12
CA HIS A 14 -1.33 10.20 6.09
C HIS A 14 -0.95 8.76 5.76
N GLU A 15 -0.78 8.48 4.49
CA GLU A 15 -0.50 7.12 4.04
C GLU A 15 0.81 6.58 4.61
N GLN A 16 1.81 7.43 4.74
CA GLN A 16 3.06 7.00 5.33
C GLN A 16 2.85 6.54 6.77
N GLY A 17 2.02 7.28 7.51
CA GLY A 17 1.65 6.87 8.86
C GLY A 17 0.93 5.54 8.87
N ALA A 18 0.01 5.33 7.93
CA ALA A 18 -0.70 4.06 7.82
C ALA A 18 0.27 2.91 7.58
N GLY A 19 1.24 3.10 6.69
CA GLY A 19 2.25 2.09 6.41
C GLY A 19 3.09 1.75 7.63
N HIS A 20 3.53 2.76 8.36
CA HIS A 20 4.31 2.54 9.57
C HIS A 20 3.49 1.89 10.67
N MET A 21 2.20 2.23 10.77
CA MET A 21 1.31 1.57 11.73
C MET A 21 1.17 0.09 11.41
N ALA A 22 1.02 -0.24 10.12
CA ALA A 22 0.93 -1.63 9.70
C ALA A 22 2.21 -2.39 10.01
N GLN A 23 3.36 -1.78 9.82
CA GLN A 23 4.64 -2.38 10.21
C GLN A 23 4.71 -2.62 11.70
N GLY A 24 4.32 -1.62 12.49
CA GLY A 24 4.35 -1.76 13.94
C GLY A 24 3.46 -2.90 14.40
N TYR A 25 2.28 -3.01 13.80
CA TYR A 25 1.38 -4.12 14.09
C TYR A 25 2.03 -5.46 13.77
N ALA A 26 2.66 -5.55 12.59
CA ALA A 26 3.30 -6.80 12.18
C ALA A 26 4.44 -7.19 13.12
N ARG A 27 5.25 -6.21 13.51
CA ARG A 27 6.39 -6.49 14.39
C ARG A 27 5.95 -6.88 15.78
N ALA A 28 4.89 -6.25 16.30
CA ALA A 28 4.42 -6.52 17.65
C ALA A 28 3.62 -7.81 17.73
N SER A 29 2.84 -8.12 16.69
CA SER A 29 1.92 -9.26 16.73
C SER A 29 2.46 -10.52 16.09
N GLY A 30 3.48 -10.42 15.26
CA GLY A 30 3.96 -11.55 14.47
C GLY A 30 3.06 -11.88 13.30
N ARG A 31 2.11 -11.01 12.97
CA ARG A 31 1.20 -11.21 11.85
C ARG A 31 1.53 -10.23 10.75
N THR A 32 1.00 -10.49 9.55
CA THR A 32 1.19 -9.58 8.42
C THR A 32 0.38 -8.32 8.63
N GLY A 33 1.01 -7.16 8.45
CA GLY A 33 0.31 -5.89 8.47
C GLY A 33 -0.24 -5.57 7.09
N VAL A 34 -1.34 -4.82 7.03
CA VAL A 34 -1.96 -4.43 5.78
C VAL A 34 -2.21 -2.92 5.78
N ALA A 35 -1.79 -2.25 4.73
CA ALA A 35 -2.06 -0.84 4.53
C ALA A 35 -2.79 -0.64 3.21
N ILE A 36 -3.74 0.27 3.18
CA ILE A 36 -4.54 0.57 2.00
C ILE A 36 -4.43 2.05 1.71
N ALA A 37 -4.19 2.40 0.47
CA ALA A 37 -4.11 3.80 0.06
C ALA A 37 -4.73 3.98 -1.31
N THR A 38 -5.11 5.22 -1.63
CA THR A 38 -5.63 5.54 -2.94
C THR A 38 -4.49 5.55 -3.97
N SER A 39 -4.86 5.69 -5.23
CA SER A 39 -3.89 5.72 -6.32
C SER A 39 -3.04 6.99 -6.29
N GLY A 40 -2.04 7.03 -7.15
CA GLY A 40 -1.20 8.20 -7.36
C GLY A 40 -0.43 8.61 -6.12
N PRO A 41 -0.59 9.85 -5.68
CA PRO A 41 0.17 10.35 -4.52
C PRO A 41 -0.07 9.56 -3.24
N GLY A 42 -1.28 9.03 -3.07
CA GLY A 42 -1.56 8.18 -1.91
C GLY A 42 -0.69 6.94 -1.91
N ALA A 43 -0.60 6.29 -3.07
CA ALA A 43 0.24 5.09 -3.20
C ALA A 43 1.72 5.42 -3.03
N THR A 44 2.19 6.54 -3.59
CA THR A 44 3.61 6.89 -3.46
C THR A 44 3.99 7.21 -2.04
N ASN A 45 3.06 7.66 -1.23
CA ASN A 45 3.33 7.90 0.18
C ASN A 45 3.59 6.61 0.97
N LEU A 46 3.34 5.47 0.38
CA LEU A 46 3.66 4.18 1.01
C LEU A 46 5.09 3.72 0.73
N VAL A 47 5.81 4.40 -0.15
CA VAL A 47 7.15 3.94 -0.56
C VAL A 47 8.11 3.86 0.63
N THR A 48 8.15 4.87 1.47
CA THR A 48 9.03 4.86 2.63
C THR A 48 8.71 3.70 3.58
N PRO A 49 7.46 3.50 4.01
CA PRO A 49 7.16 2.35 4.86
C PRO A 49 7.43 1.01 4.17
N ILE A 50 7.19 0.91 2.87
CA ILE A 50 7.48 -0.33 2.14
C ILE A 50 8.99 -0.61 2.15
N ALA A 51 9.80 0.40 1.87
CA ALA A 51 11.25 0.24 1.89
C ALA A 51 11.75 -0.13 3.27
N ASP A 52 11.20 0.49 4.30
CA ASP A 52 11.57 0.21 5.68
C ASP A 52 11.22 -1.24 6.05
N ALA A 53 10.03 -1.68 5.66
CA ALA A 53 9.61 -3.05 5.91
C ALA A 53 10.50 -4.05 5.17
N TRP A 54 10.89 -3.72 3.94
CA TRP A 54 11.77 -4.56 3.16
C TRP A 54 13.12 -4.74 3.86
N MET A 55 13.69 -3.63 4.33
CA MET A 55 15.00 -3.68 4.99
C MET A 55 14.97 -4.44 6.31
N ASP A 56 13.85 -4.39 7.01
CA ASP A 56 13.71 -5.06 8.30
C ASP A 56 13.05 -6.42 8.21
N SER A 57 12.74 -6.88 7.00
CA SER A 57 12.05 -8.16 6.77
C SER A 57 10.72 -8.24 7.53
N THR A 58 10.01 -7.12 7.59
CA THR A 58 8.70 -7.05 8.23
C THR A 58 7.61 -7.43 7.23
N PRO A 59 6.71 -8.36 7.56
CA PRO A 59 5.67 -8.77 6.61
C PRO A 59 4.60 -7.70 6.47
N LEU A 60 4.47 -7.16 5.27
CA LEU A 60 3.59 -6.05 4.98
C LEU A 60 2.94 -6.25 3.62
N VAL A 61 1.63 -6.08 3.56
CA VAL A 61 0.87 -6.09 2.31
C VAL A 61 0.26 -4.71 2.12
N CYS A 62 0.48 -4.12 0.96
CA CYS A 62 -0.08 -2.83 0.62
C CYS A 62 -1.05 -2.98 -0.54
N ILE A 63 -2.26 -2.44 -0.36
CA ILE A 63 -3.29 -2.45 -1.38
C ILE A 63 -3.50 -1.01 -1.81
N THR A 64 -3.26 -0.72 -3.08
CA THR A 64 -3.38 0.64 -3.57
C THR A 64 -4.47 0.71 -4.64
N GLY A 65 -5.21 1.80 -4.64
CA GLY A 65 -6.20 2.04 -5.65
C GLY A 65 -5.57 2.27 -7.00
N GLN A 66 -6.40 2.27 -8.02
CA GLN A 66 -5.98 2.40 -9.40
C GLN A 66 -6.92 3.34 -10.10
N VAL A 67 -6.45 4.06 -11.11
CA VAL A 67 -7.37 4.80 -11.95
C VAL A 67 -8.17 3.81 -12.76
N ARG A 68 -9.29 4.27 -13.35
CA ARG A 68 -10.11 3.38 -14.16
C ARG A 68 -9.26 2.80 -15.29
N SER A 69 -9.57 1.57 -15.67
CA SER A 69 -8.77 0.86 -16.66
C SER A 69 -8.55 1.66 -17.94
N PHE A 70 -9.58 2.34 -18.41
CA PHE A 70 -9.45 3.07 -19.66
C PHE A 70 -8.59 4.33 -19.52
N LEU A 71 -8.25 4.74 -18.32
CA LEU A 71 -7.36 5.86 -18.09
C LEU A 71 -5.92 5.45 -17.85
N ILE A 72 -5.67 4.17 -17.67
CA ILE A 72 -4.31 3.70 -17.44
C ILE A 72 -3.50 3.95 -18.71
N GLY A 73 -2.39 4.64 -18.55
CA GLY A 73 -1.53 4.96 -19.70
C GLY A 73 -1.88 6.23 -20.41
N THR A 74 -2.98 6.91 -20.04
CA THR A 74 -3.28 8.22 -20.61
C THR A 74 -2.65 9.29 -19.76
N ASP A 75 -3.02 10.50 -19.94
CA ASP A 75 -2.51 11.54 -19.11
C ASP A 75 -2.91 11.38 -17.76
N ALA A 76 -2.12 10.99 -17.06
CA ALA A 76 -2.41 10.61 -15.78
C ALA A 76 -1.52 11.34 -14.85
N PHE A 77 -1.67 12.60 -14.79
CA PHE A 77 -0.89 13.36 -13.85
C PHE A 77 -1.10 12.85 -12.43
N GLN A 78 -2.20 12.13 -12.20
CA GLN A 78 -2.44 11.50 -10.92
C GLN A 78 -1.96 10.05 -10.91
N GLU A 79 -1.57 9.53 -12.06
CA GLU A 79 -1.18 8.15 -12.17
C GLU A 79 0.31 8.03 -11.96
N CYS A 80 0.71 7.12 -11.12
CA CYS A 80 2.12 6.82 -10.91
C CYS A 80 2.33 5.36 -11.14
N ASP A 81 3.48 5.01 -11.70
CA ASP A 81 3.83 3.61 -11.87
C ASP A 81 4.32 3.06 -10.53
N ILE A 82 3.38 2.87 -9.63
CA ILE A 82 3.73 2.39 -8.29
C ILE A 82 4.35 1.00 -8.35
N THR A 83 3.91 0.17 -9.29
CA THR A 83 4.50 -1.14 -9.47
C THR A 83 5.97 -1.02 -9.87
N GLY A 84 6.28 -0.15 -10.83
CA GLY A 84 7.66 0.08 -11.24
C GLY A 84 8.50 0.70 -10.15
N ILE A 85 7.95 1.70 -9.47
CA ILE A 85 8.68 2.39 -8.40
C ILE A 85 9.05 1.42 -7.28
N THR A 86 8.21 0.46 -6.97
CA THR A 86 8.44 -0.42 -5.82
C THR A 86 9.20 -1.69 -6.15
N ILE A 87 9.49 -1.98 -7.42
CA ILE A 87 10.20 -3.21 -7.80
C ILE A 87 11.36 -3.53 -6.87
N PRO A 88 12.28 -2.58 -6.57
CA PRO A 88 13.46 -2.92 -5.77
C PRO A 88 13.17 -3.11 -4.28
N ILE A 89 11.97 -2.81 -3.82
CA ILE A 89 11.68 -2.83 -2.40
C ILE A 89 10.51 -3.73 -2.05
N VAL A 90 10.05 -4.58 -2.99
CA VAL A 90 8.97 -5.51 -2.70
C VAL A 90 9.39 -6.91 -3.14
N LYS A 91 8.81 -7.89 -2.47
CA LYS A 91 9.02 -9.28 -2.81
C LYS A 91 8.21 -9.65 -4.03
N HIS A 92 7.02 -9.10 -4.16
CA HIS A 92 6.15 -9.36 -5.29
C HIS A 92 5.12 -8.25 -5.42
N SER A 93 4.67 -8.03 -6.65
CA SER A 93 3.68 -7.01 -6.93
C SER A 93 2.71 -7.51 -7.98
N TRP A 94 1.43 -7.19 -7.81
CA TRP A 94 0.40 -7.55 -8.78
C TRP A 94 -0.33 -6.29 -9.22
N LEU A 95 -0.56 -6.20 -10.53
CA LEU A 95 -1.46 -5.19 -11.07
C LEU A 95 -2.76 -5.93 -11.39
N VAL A 96 -3.76 -5.72 -10.56
CA VAL A 96 -5.04 -6.41 -10.72
C VAL A 96 -5.88 -5.69 -11.76
N GLN A 97 -6.28 -6.42 -12.79
CA GLN A 97 -7.14 -5.88 -13.83
C GLN A 97 -8.36 -6.75 -13.91
N ASP A 98 -9.50 -6.24 -13.55
CA ASP A 98 -10.76 -6.97 -13.64
C ASP A 98 -10.66 -8.46 -13.45
#